data_2cc7edce9d08110bdc83ddc364c1fdac
#
_entry.id   2cc7edce9d08110bdc83ddc364c1fdac
#
_cell.length_a   1.000
_cell.length_b   1.000
_cell.length_c   1.000
_cell.angle_alpha   90.00
_cell.angle_beta   90.00
_cell.angle_gamma   90.00
#
_symmetry.space_group_name_H-M   'P 1'
#
loop_
_entity.id
_entity.type
_entity.pdbx_description
1 polymer ?
#
loop_
_entity_poly.entity_id
_entity_poly.type
_entity_poly.pdbx_seq_one_letter_code
_entity_poly.pdbx_strand_id
1 'polypeptide(L)'
;MDTLHQPKTTKRRRWRMSNGLMVATSEAMAEALEAIPEGMPWAWAALRVMPAVRGERIAVVEDIEMERLGFRDVGDFPSLELPPGVSVTFAVEAEVVHLTASQAMYDAWEMTPEQVLPAAMANLRRAVGSWRGKVYEDAYQGVPVRMMKGWPYWASSLLLDTELLVRFFGNADQLFIAPYQCNLISLPVDVDRDLAADIVDLFGAINPRSLLIGMPAFVFRDGVLTTEDLPGFPDLPAGEEEEAYFRFQ
;
A
#
# COMPACT_ATOMS: atom_id res chain seq x y z
N MET A 1 40.17 -23.20 31.30
CA MET A 1 39.03 -22.25 31.33
C MET A 1 38.91 -21.67 29.94
N ASP A 2 38.14 -22.37 29.10
CA ASP A 2 37.91 -21.96 27.71
C ASP A 2 36.73 -20.99 27.65
N THR A 3 37.02 -19.75 27.31
CA THR A 3 36.03 -18.72 27.04
C THR A 3 35.41 -19.01 25.68
N LEU A 4 34.21 -19.58 25.68
CA LEU A 4 33.35 -19.74 24.51
C LEU A 4 33.08 -18.36 23.88
N HIS A 5 33.73 -18.10 22.75
CA HIS A 5 33.42 -17.01 21.87
C HIS A 5 32.05 -17.26 21.26
N GLN A 6 31.00 -16.59 21.77
CA GLN A 6 29.73 -16.51 21.08
C GLN A 6 29.92 -15.69 19.79
N PRO A 7 29.54 -16.21 18.62
CA PRO A 7 29.59 -15.43 17.40
C PRO A 7 28.59 -14.26 17.53
N LYS A 8 29.11 -13.05 17.46
CA LYS A 8 28.28 -11.84 17.29
C LYS A 8 27.50 -12.00 15.96
N THR A 9 26.24 -12.40 16.04
CA THR A 9 25.33 -12.33 14.91
C THR A 9 25.19 -10.87 14.51
N THR A 10 25.98 -10.45 13.53
CA THR A 10 25.79 -9.19 12.83
C THR A 10 24.38 -9.24 12.22
N LYS A 11 23.45 -8.47 12.78
CA LYS A 11 22.14 -8.26 12.14
C LYS A 11 22.43 -7.75 10.73
N ARG A 12 22.32 -8.61 9.72
CA ARG A 12 22.45 -8.24 8.32
C ARG A 12 21.45 -7.12 8.06
N ARG A 13 21.90 -6.03 7.43
CA ARG A 13 21.00 -4.92 7.08
C ARG A 13 20.05 -5.43 6.00
N ARG A 14 18.79 -5.69 6.36
CA ARG A 14 17.73 -6.12 5.43
C ARG A 14 17.31 -5.02 4.46
N TRP A 15 17.72 -3.78 4.72
CA TRP A 15 17.33 -2.59 3.97
C TRP A 15 18.55 -1.77 3.57
N ARG A 16 18.51 -1.23 2.37
CA ARG A 16 19.49 -0.26 1.85
C ARG A 16 18.79 1.00 1.35
N MET A 17 19.51 2.12 1.32
CA MET A 17 19.07 3.34 0.65
C MET A 17 19.40 3.22 -0.84
N SER A 18 18.42 3.48 -1.69
CA SER A 18 18.58 3.58 -3.14
C SER A 18 17.72 4.76 -3.61
N ASN A 19 18.34 5.74 -4.24
CA ASN A 19 17.67 6.97 -4.73
C ASN A 19 16.76 7.64 -3.69
N GLY A 20 17.22 7.72 -2.42
CA GLY A 20 16.44 8.28 -1.32
C GLY A 20 15.34 7.39 -0.74
N LEU A 21 15.14 6.19 -1.27
CA LEU A 21 14.17 5.21 -0.80
C LEU A 21 14.85 4.08 -0.04
N MET A 22 14.18 3.57 0.99
CA MET A 22 14.59 2.32 1.65
C MET A 22 14.05 1.15 0.81
N VAL A 23 14.96 0.34 0.27
CA VAL A 23 14.64 -0.87 -0.48
C VAL A 23 15.19 -2.10 0.23
N ALA A 24 14.50 -3.22 0.13
CA ALA A 24 15.01 -4.49 0.62
C ALA A 24 16.25 -4.90 -0.17
N THR A 25 17.18 -5.56 0.49
CA THR A 25 18.31 -6.18 -0.23
C THR A 25 17.81 -7.42 -0.95
N SER A 26 18.41 -7.76 -2.09
CA SER A 26 18.07 -8.98 -2.85
C SER A 26 18.17 -10.24 -1.98
N GLU A 27 19.13 -10.27 -1.05
CA GLU A 27 19.27 -11.37 -0.09
C GLU A 27 18.07 -11.44 0.88
N ALA A 28 17.61 -10.30 1.42
CA ALA A 28 16.44 -10.26 2.28
C ALA A 28 15.14 -10.62 1.56
N MET A 29 15.02 -10.25 0.28
CA MET A 29 13.89 -10.66 -0.57
C MET A 29 13.90 -12.16 -0.82
N ALA A 30 15.06 -12.74 -1.15
CA ALA A 30 15.19 -14.18 -1.36
C ALA A 30 14.86 -14.96 -0.07
N GLU A 31 15.37 -14.54 1.09
CA GLU A 31 15.05 -15.15 2.38
C GLU A 31 13.54 -15.07 2.69
N ALA A 32 12.90 -13.92 2.40
CA ALA A 32 11.47 -13.74 2.61
C ALA A 32 10.64 -14.66 1.71
N LEU A 33 11.02 -14.79 0.43
CA LEU A 33 10.35 -15.68 -0.53
C LEU A 33 10.52 -17.15 -0.15
N GLU A 34 11.70 -17.56 0.35
CA GLU A 34 11.93 -18.92 0.83
C GLU A 34 11.10 -19.27 2.08
N ALA A 35 10.74 -18.28 2.88
CA ALA A 35 9.91 -18.46 4.06
C ALA A 35 8.40 -18.61 3.72
N ILE A 36 8.00 -18.32 2.49
CA ILE A 36 6.62 -18.51 2.03
C ILE A 36 6.40 -20.00 1.73
N PRO A 37 5.41 -20.65 2.34
CA PRO A 37 5.14 -22.05 2.04
C PRO A 37 4.63 -22.22 0.61
N GLU A 38 4.99 -23.33 -0.02
CA GLU A 38 4.51 -23.70 -1.35
C GLU A 38 2.98 -23.71 -1.38
N GLY A 39 2.40 -23.17 -2.47
CA GLY A 39 0.95 -23.02 -2.63
C GLY A 39 0.31 -22.01 -1.66
N MET A 40 1.08 -21.37 -0.80
CA MET A 40 0.63 -20.33 0.14
C MET A 40 -0.75 -20.63 0.76
N PRO A 41 -0.90 -21.67 1.58
CA PRO A 41 -2.19 -22.10 2.08
C PRO A 41 -2.90 -20.99 2.85
N TRP A 42 -4.23 -20.93 2.76
CA TRP A 42 -5.04 -19.88 3.40
C TRP A 42 -4.75 -19.70 4.89
N ALA A 43 -4.56 -20.77 5.63
CA ALA A 43 -4.24 -20.68 7.06
C ALA A 43 -2.96 -19.85 7.35
N TRP A 44 -2.01 -19.84 6.43
CA TRP A 44 -0.80 -19.02 6.52
C TRP A 44 -1.06 -17.60 6.01
N ALA A 45 -1.76 -17.46 4.88
CA ALA A 45 -2.06 -16.18 4.24
C ALA A 45 -3.03 -15.34 5.09
N ALA A 46 -4.02 -15.95 5.73
CA ALA A 46 -5.04 -15.28 6.55
C ALA A 46 -4.45 -14.39 7.66
N LEU A 47 -3.26 -14.71 8.15
CA LEU A 47 -2.58 -13.93 9.18
C LEU A 47 -1.76 -12.75 8.62
N ARG A 48 -1.65 -12.64 7.30
CA ARG A 48 -0.72 -11.76 6.59
C ARG A 48 -1.39 -10.93 5.48
N VAL A 49 -2.59 -11.32 5.06
CA VAL A 49 -3.30 -10.59 4.02
C VAL A 49 -3.71 -9.21 4.53
N MET A 50 -3.43 -8.19 3.72
CA MET A 50 -3.73 -6.79 4.01
C MET A 50 -4.55 -6.20 2.87
N PRO A 51 -5.52 -5.32 3.14
CA PRO A 51 -6.21 -4.62 2.09
C PRO A 51 -5.28 -3.54 1.51
N ALA A 52 -5.26 -3.41 0.21
CA ALA A 52 -4.48 -2.41 -0.50
C ALA A 52 -5.40 -1.59 -1.41
N VAL A 53 -5.56 -0.34 -1.09
CA VAL A 53 -6.26 0.62 -1.96
C VAL A 53 -5.42 0.80 -3.22
N ARG A 54 -6.06 0.73 -4.39
CA ARG A 54 -5.42 0.81 -5.69
C ARG A 54 -6.00 1.97 -6.48
N GLY A 55 -5.14 2.62 -7.25
CA GLY A 55 -5.56 3.41 -8.40
C GLY A 55 -6.01 2.49 -9.55
N GLU A 56 -6.27 3.07 -10.70
CA GLU A 56 -6.73 2.34 -11.88
C GLU A 56 -5.74 1.28 -12.38
N ARG A 57 -4.47 1.37 -12.00
CA ARG A 57 -3.41 0.45 -12.45
C ARG A 57 -2.79 -0.32 -11.30
N ILE A 58 -2.68 -1.61 -11.50
CA ILE A 58 -1.98 -2.53 -10.61
C ILE A 58 -0.60 -2.77 -11.22
N ALA A 59 0.47 -2.51 -10.47
CA ALA A 59 1.80 -2.97 -10.87
C ALA A 59 1.81 -4.50 -10.82
N VAL A 60 1.98 -5.12 -11.98
CA VAL A 60 2.10 -6.58 -12.07
C VAL A 60 3.46 -6.99 -11.50
N VAL A 61 3.46 -7.87 -10.51
CA VAL A 61 4.68 -8.56 -10.06
C VAL A 61 5.08 -9.53 -11.17
N GLU A 62 6.36 -9.58 -11.51
CA GLU A 62 6.84 -10.47 -12.56
C GLU A 62 6.42 -11.93 -12.31
N ASP A 63 5.95 -12.62 -13.34
CA ASP A 63 5.47 -14.02 -13.33
C ASP A 63 6.48 -15.00 -12.68
N ILE A 64 7.78 -14.68 -12.74
CA ILE A 64 8.87 -15.51 -12.22
C ILE A 64 8.75 -15.77 -10.71
N GLU A 65 8.31 -14.78 -9.92
CA GLU A 65 8.18 -14.97 -8.45
C GLU A 65 6.97 -15.81 -8.10
N MET A 66 5.89 -15.69 -8.86
CA MET A 66 4.67 -16.44 -8.64
C MET A 66 4.82 -17.92 -9.03
N GLU A 67 5.53 -18.22 -10.14
CA GLU A 67 5.86 -19.60 -10.54
C GLU A 67 6.68 -20.31 -9.47
N ARG A 68 7.66 -19.62 -8.85
CA ARG A 68 8.46 -20.15 -7.74
C ARG A 68 7.60 -20.51 -6.51
N LEU A 69 6.49 -19.82 -6.30
CA LEU A 69 5.54 -20.10 -5.22
C LEU A 69 4.50 -21.17 -5.58
N GLY A 70 4.60 -21.77 -6.78
CA GLY A 70 3.71 -22.81 -7.26
C GLY A 70 2.51 -22.31 -8.07
N PHE A 71 2.44 -21.01 -8.39
CA PHE A 71 1.39 -20.41 -9.20
C PHE A 71 1.90 -20.19 -10.63
N ARG A 72 1.50 -21.06 -11.55
CA ARG A 72 2.00 -21.04 -12.95
C ARG A 72 1.28 -20.05 -13.85
N ASP A 73 0.03 -19.77 -13.56
CA ASP A 73 -0.79 -18.79 -14.26
C ASP A 73 -1.38 -17.88 -13.19
N VAL A 74 -0.90 -16.66 -13.16
CA VAL A 74 -1.29 -15.69 -12.12
C VAL A 74 -2.73 -15.24 -12.34
N GLY A 75 -3.19 -15.19 -13.60
CA GLY A 75 -4.49 -14.67 -13.95
C GLY A 75 -4.66 -13.19 -13.58
N ASP A 76 -5.91 -12.79 -13.45
CA ASP A 76 -6.25 -11.43 -13.02
C ASP A 76 -5.99 -11.20 -11.53
N PHE A 77 -6.05 -9.93 -11.13
CA PHE A 77 -5.99 -9.49 -9.73
C PHE A 77 -7.38 -9.04 -9.28
N PRO A 78 -8.20 -9.94 -8.72
CA PRO A 78 -9.54 -9.59 -8.28
C PRO A 78 -9.55 -8.45 -7.28
N SER A 79 -10.51 -7.56 -7.41
CA SER A 79 -10.66 -6.41 -6.54
C SER A 79 -12.11 -6.24 -6.07
N LEU A 80 -12.29 -5.51 -4.98
CA LEU A 80 -13.56 -5.02 -4.51
C LEU A 80 -13.65 -3.52 -4.75
N GLU A 81 -14.84 -3.00 -4.97
CA GLU A 81 -15.08 -1.57 -5.01
C GLU A 81 -15.53 -1.08 -3.62
N LEU A 82 -14.62 -0.48 -2.86
CA LEU A 82 -14.85 -0.04 -1.48
C LEU A 82 -14.02 1.22 -1.14
N PRO A 83 -14.61 2.38 -0.80
CA PRO A 83 -15.99 2.77 -1.08
C PRO A 83 -16.25 2.85 -2.58
N PRO A 84 -17.45 3.20 -3.04
CA PRO A 84 -17.73 3.31 -4.48
C PRO A 84 -16.68 4.13 -5.23
N GLY A 85 -16.22 3.63 -6.38
CA GLY A 85 -15.16 4.25 -7.17
C GLY A 85 -13.73 3.96 -6.71
N VAL A 86 -13.52 3.16 -5.66
CA VAL A 86 -12.20 2.80 -5.16
C VAL A 86 -11.95 1.31 -5.28
N SER A 87 -10.96 0.93 -6.06
CA SER A 87 -10.53 -0.46 -6.18
C SER A 87 -9.69 -0.88 -4.98
N VAL A 88 -10.05 -1.97 -4.35
CA VAL A 88 -9.32 -2.59 -3.23
C VAL A 88 -8.91 -3.99 -3.62
N THR A 89 -7.62 -4.22 -3.70
CA THR A 89 -7.03 -5.55 -3.82
C THR A 89 -6.52 -6.03 -2.47
N PHE A 90 -6.07 -7.26 -2.41
CA PHE A 90 -5.44 -7.78 -1.21
C PHE A 90 -3.99 -8.13 -1.49
N ALA A 91 -3.11 -7.86 -0.53
CA ALA A 91 -1.71 -8.23 -0.62
C ALA A 91 -1.32 -9.09 0.57
N VAL A 92 -0.56 -10.15 0.33
CA VAL A 92 0.01 -10.98 1.40
C VAL A 92 1.37 -10.41 1.77
N GLU A 93 1.55 -10.05 3.04
CA GLU A 93 2.79 -9.52 3.57
C GLU A 93 3.68 -10.65 4.09
N ALA A 94 4.88 -10.76 3.53
CA ALA A 94 5.91 -11.67 3.98
C ALA A 94 7.21 -10.88 4.23
N GLU A 95 7.38 -10.40 5.44
CA GLU A 95 8.53 -9.59 5.89
C GLU A 95 8.79 -8.34 5.02
N VAL A 96 9.57 -8.51 3.95
CA VAL A 96 9.97 -7.44 3.01
C VAL A 96 9.31 -7.59 1.63
N VAL A 97 8.48 -8.61 1.45
CA VAL A 97 7.80 -8.93 0.20
C VAL A 97 6.30 -8.69 0.35
N HIS A 98 5.68 -8.07 -0.64
CA HIS A 98 4.25 -7.85 -0.73
C HIS A 98 3.76 -8.47 -2.03
N LEU A 99 2.96 -9.51 -1.92
CA LEU A 99 2.41 -10.24 -3.06
C LEU A 99 0.93 -9.88 -3.21
N THR A 100 0.57 -9.23 -4.31
CA THR A 100 -0.84 -8.99 -4.62
C THR A 100 -1.54 -10.32 -4.86
N ALA A 101 -2.66 -10.55 -4.21
CA ALA A 101 -3.43 -11.77 -4.34
C ALA A 101 -4.02 -11.87 -5.76
N SER A 102 -3.57 -12.86 -6.51
CA SER A 102 -4.01 -13.15 -7.87
C SER A 102 -5.20 -14.12 -7.89
N GLN A 103 -5.85 -14.27 -9.05
CA GLN A 103 -6.92 -15.24 -9.21
C GLN A 103 -6.46 -16.65 -8.84
N ALA A 104 -5.25 -17.06 -9.24
CA ALA A 104 -4.71 -18.36 -8.88
C ALA A 104 -4.59 -18.58 -7.37
N MET A 105 -4.30 -17.52 -6.60
CA MET A 105 -4.26 -17.62 -5.14
C MET A 105 -5.67 -17.76 -4.56
N TYR A 106 -6.65 -17.01 -5.07
CA TYR A 106 -8.05 -17.15 -4.64
C TYR A 106 -8.60 -18.54 -4.93
N ASP A 107 -8.29 -19.10 -6.10
CA ASP A 107 -8.68 -20.46 -6.49
C ASP A 107 -8.06 -21.50 -5.55
N ALA A 108 -6.76 -21.35 -5.23
CA ALA A 108 -6.07 -22.24 -4.29
C ALA A 108 -6.60 -22.12 -2.84
N TRP A 109 -7.12 -20.96 -2.46
CA TRP A 109 -7.75 -20.75 -1.16
C TRP A 109 -9.22 -21.17 -1.13
N GLU A 110 -9.83 -21.44 -2.27
CA GLU A 110 -11.27 -21.67 -2.44
C GLU A 110 -12.10 -20.51 -1.84
N MET A 111 -11.66 -19.26 -2.06
CA MET A 111 -12.25 -18.05 -1.49
C MET A 111 -12.49 -16.97 -2.54
N THR A 112 -13.39 -16.06 -2.22
CA THR A 112 -13.59 -14.82 -2.99
C THR A 112 -12.96 -13.61 -2.28
N PRO A 113 -12.76 -12.48 -2.96
CA PRO A 113 -12.28 -11.25 -2.33
C PRO A 113 -13.12 -10.83 -1.10
N GLU A 114 -14.45 -10.96 -1.17
CA GLU A 114 -15.37 -10.62 -0.07
C GLU A 114 -15.13 -11.50 1.16
N GLN A 115 -14.80 -12.77 0.94
CA GLN A 115 -14.51 -13.72 2.03
C GLN A 115 -13.13 -13.45 2.67
N VAL A 116 -12.18 -12.87 1.91
CA VAL A 116 -10.86 -12.48 2.39
C VAL A 116 -10.89 -11.17 3.18
N LEU A 117 -11.81 -10.25 2.83
CA LEU A 117 -11.90 -8.91 3.41
C LEU A 117 -11.90 -8.88 4.96
N PRO A 118 -12.67 -9.70 5.68
CA PRO A 118 -12.67 -9.67 7.14
C PRO A 118 -11.30 -9.96 7.77
N ALA A 119 -10.55 -10.92 7.22
CA ALA A 119 -9.21 -11.25 7.69
C ALA A 119 -8.24 -10.10 7.40
N ALA A 120 -8.31 -9.51 6.22
CA ALA A 120 -7.48 -8.39 5.82
C ALA A 120 -7.72 -7.15 6.71
N MET A 121 -8.97 -6.82 6.99
CA MET A 121 -9.32 -5.71 7.89
C MET A 121 -8.88 -5.98 9.33
N ALA A 122 -8.99 -7.20 9.83
CA ALA A 122 -8.47 -7.56 11.15
C ALA A 122 -6.94 -7.41 11.22
N ASN A 123 -6.23 -7.77 10.16
CA ASN A 123 -4.79 -7.59 10.06
C ASN A 123 -4.40 -6.11 10.00
N LEU A 124 -5.12 -5.30 9.22
CA LEU A 124 -4.95 -3.84 9.18
C LEU A 124 -5.09 -3.24 10.58
N ARG A 125 -6.16 -3.54 11.29
CA ARG A 125 -6.38 -3.06 12.68
C ARG A 125 -5.26 -3.49 13.62
N ARG A 126 -4.76 -4.71 13.48
CA ARG A 126 -3.63 -5.22 14.29
C ARG A 126 -2.33 -4.47 13.97
N ALA A 127 -2.01 -4.28 12.70
CA ALA A 127 -0.83 -3.55 12.26
C ALA A 127 -0.86 -2.10 12.77
N VAL A 128 -1.99 -1.43 12.60
CA VAL A 128 -2.24 -0.07 13.11
C VAL A 128 -2.16 -0.02 14.64
N GLY A 129 -2.68 -1.01 15.34
CA GLY A 129 -2.62 -1.10 16.81
C GLY A 129 -1.19 -1.20 17.33
N SER A 130 -0.29 -1.82 16.60
CA SER A 130 1.13 -1.95 16.94
C SER A 130 1.99 -0.77 16.47
N TRP A 131 1.49 0.07 15.56
CA TRP A 131 2.23 1.19 14.99
C TRP A 131 2.50 2.27 16.05
N ARG A 132 3.75 2.75 16.09
CA ARG A 132 4.25 3.77 17.02
C ARG A 132 4.67 5.05 16.31
N GLY A 133 4.40 5.16 15.03
CA GLY A 133 4.62 6.37 14.26
C GLY A 133 3.62 7.47 14.66
N LYS A 134 3.76 8.61 14.02
CA LYS A 134 2.92 9.78 14.23
C LYS A 134 2.47 10.40 12.91
N VAL A 135 1.38 11.12 12.97
CA VAL A 135 0.98 12.03 11.89
C VAL A 135 1.87 13.27 11.98
N TYR A 136 2.49 13.63 10.88
CA TYR A 136 3.27 14.86 10.74
C TYR A 136 2.34 16.01 10.40
N GLU A 137 2.61 17.17 10.95
CA GLU A 137 1.89 18.41 10.65
C GLU A 137 2.85 19.39 10.01
N ASP A 138 2.41 20.00 8.92
CA ASP A 138 3.15 20.99 8.13
C ASP A 138 2.16 21.94 7.45
N ALA A 139 2.64 22.85 6.62
CA ALA A 139 1.80 23.71 5.80
C ALA A 139 2.35 23.76 4.37
N TYR A 140 1.46 23.66 3.40
CA TYR A 140 1.76 23.87 1.99
C TYR A 140 1.02 25.09 1.48
N GLN A 141 1.74 26.11 1.02
CA GLN A 141 1.20 27.41 0.60
C GLN A 141 0.26 28.04 1.65
N GLY A 142 0.58 27.87 2.94
CA GLY A 142 -0.23 28.39 4.06
C GLY A 142 -1.43 27.52 4.46
N VAL A 143 -1.72 26.45 3.73
CA VAL A 143 -2.77 25.49 4.08
C VAL A 143 -2.21 24.42 5.02
N PRO A 144 -2.87 24.11 6.15
CA PRO A 144 -2.44 23.04 7.04
C PRO A 144 -2.49 21.69 6.32
N VAL A 145 -1.41 20.94 6.41
CA VAL A 145 -1.27 19.59 5.86
C VAL A 145 -0.92 18.64 6.98
N ARG A 146 -1.67 17.57 7.12
CA ARG A 146 -1.36 16.48 8.04
C ARG A 146 -1.07 15.24 7.23
N MET A 147 0.03 14.56 7.53
CA MET A 147 0.47 13.44 6.72
C MET A 147 0.92 12.28 7.58
N MET A 148 0.37 11.12 7.30
CA MET A 148 0.95 9.86 7.72
C MET A 148 1.92 9.41 6.63
N LYS A 149 3.21 9.32 6.96
CA LYS A 149 4.24 8.86 6.03
C LYS A 149 5.22 7.91 6.70
N GLY A 150 5.92 7.20 5.87
CA GLY A 150 6.90 6.23 6.29
C GLY A 150 6.31 4.83 6.26
N TRP A 151 7.11 3.88 6.71
CA TRP A 151 6.68 2.51 6.81
C TRP A 151 5.45 2.41 7.69
N PRO A 152 4.29 2.35 7.14
CA PRO A 152 3.63 1.17 6.61
C PRO A 152 3.06 1.37 5.20
N TYR A 153 3.15 0.37 4.34
CA TYR A 153 2.53 0.36 3.00
C TYR A 153 1.01 0.50 3.02
N TRP A 154 0.38 0.37 4.17
CA TRP A 154 -1.07 0.40 4.33
C TRP A 154 -1.65 1.76 4.73
N ALA A 155 -0.88 2.86 4.67
CA ALA A 155 -1.40 4.17 5.11
C ALA A 155 -2.67 4.57 4.35
N SER A 156 -2.70 4.36 3.02
CA SER A 156 -3.90 4.59 2.21
C SER A 156 -5.07 3.67 2.58
N SER A 157 -4.80 2.48 3.10
CA SER A 157 -5.83 1.52 3.49
C SER A 157 -6.62 1.94 4.73
N LEU A 158 -6.16 2.97 5.46
CA LEU A 158 -6.95 3.60 6.52
C LEU A 158 -8.26 4.20 6.00
N LEU A 159 -8.32 4.55 4.70
CA LEU A 159 -9.55 5.00 4.05
C LEU A 159 -10.68 3.94 4.08
N LEU A 160 -10.36 2.69 4.35
CA LEU A 160 -11.32 1.60 4.46
C LEU A 160 -11.91 1.46 5.88
N ASP A 161 -11.43 2.25 6.84
CA ASP A 161 -11.84 2.15 8.25
C ASP A 161 -11.91 3.55 8.88
N THR A 162 -13.12 4.11 8.91
CA THR A 162 -13.35 5.47 9.43
C THR A 162 -13.00 5.62 10.90
N GLU A 163 -13.09 4.55 11.71
CA GLU A 163 -12.67 4.59 13.11
C GLU A 163 -11.15 4.80 13.22
N LEU A 164 -10.39 4.15 12.35
CA LEU A 164 -8.94 4.34 12.28
C LEU A 164 -8.58 5.73 11.75
N LEU A 165 -9.28 6.24 10.74
CA LEU A 165 -9.10 7.62 10.27
C LEU A 165 -9.29 8.63 11.40
N VAL A 166 -10.41 8.54 12.11
CA VAL A 166 -10.73 9.43 13.24
C VAL A 166 -9.67 9.33 14.35
N ARG A 167 -9.19 8.13 14.63
CA ARG A 167 -8.14 7.91 15.64
C ARG A 167 -6.86 8.69 15.35
N PHE A 168 -6.46 8.80 14.08
CA PHE A 168 -5.19 9.44 13.68
C PHE A 168 -5.35 10.89 13.27
N PHE A 169 -6.44 11.21 12.61
CA PHE A 169 -6.63 12.53 12.01
C PHE A 169 -7.69 13.38 12.73
N GLY A 170 -8.41 12.79 13.69
CA GLY A 170 -9.49 13.47 14.41
C GLY A 170 -10.82 13.40 13.64
N ASN A 171 -11.86 13.95 14.27
CA ASN A 171 -13.24 13.88 13.77
C ASN A 171 -13.71 15.19 13.08
N ALA A 172 -12.78 16.06 12.70
CA ALA A 172 -13.11 17.25 11.92
C ALA A 172 -13.39 16.88 10.47
N ASP A 173 -14.14 17.70 9.75
CA ASP A 173 -14.33 17.57 8.32
C ASP A 173 -13.00 17.75 7.59
N GLN A 174 -12.64 16.82 6.72
CA GLN A 174 -11.33 16.74 6.09
C GLN A 174 -11.43 16.23 4.66
N LEU A 175 -10.49 16.66 3.84
CA LEU A 175 -10.18 16.05 2.54
C LEU A 175 -8.97 15.15 2.70
N PHE A 176 -9.06 13.91 2.25
CA PHE A 176 -7.94 12.98 2.21
C PHE A 176 -7.49 12.73 0.77
N ILE A 177 -6.19 12.67 0.58
CA ILE A 177 -5.56 12.22 -0.67
C ILE A 177 -4.52 11.15 -0.36
N ALA A 178 -4.42 10.15 -1.23
CA ALA A 178 -3.49 9.04 -1.09
C ALA A 178 -2.60 8.96 -2.34
N PRO A 179 -1.53 9.78 -2.43
CA PRO A 179 -0.66 9.75 -3.61
C PRO A 179 0.10 8.43 -3.73
N TYR A 180 0.42 7.79 -2.61
CA TYR A 180 1.05 6.47 -2.55
C TYR A 180 0.38 5.57 -1.53
N GLN A 181 0.55 4.26 -1.65
CA GLN A 181 0.05 3.31 -0.65
C GLN A 181 0.58 3.57 0.76
N CYS A 182 1.82 4.06 0.85
CA CYS A 182 2.47 4.36 2.12
C CYS A 182 2.21 5.79 2.66
N ASN A 183 1.43 6.59 1.94
CA ASN A 183 1.14 7.97 2.31
C ASN A 183 -0.37 8.22 2.33
N LEU A 184 -0.82 8.85 3.40
CA LEU A 184 -2.17 9.41 3.50
C LEU A 184 -2.04 10.83 3.99
N ILE A 185 -2.60 11.76 3.23
CA ILE A 185 -2.55 13.20 3.48
C ILE A 185 -3.95 13.67 3.80
N SER A 186 -4.06 14.49 4.83
CA SER A 186 -5.29 15.16 5.23
C SER A 186 -5.14 16.67 5.09
N LEU A 187 -6.13 17.30 4.50
CA LEU A 187 -6.26 18.73 4.26
C LEU A 187 -7.59 19.23 4.86
N PRO A 188 -7.77 20.53 5.10
CA PRO A 188 -9.09 21.10 5.38
C PRO A 188 -10.08 20.73 4.26
N VAL A 189 -11.33 20.45 4.61
CA VAL A 189 -12.35 19.99 3.64
C VAL A 189 -12.69 21.06 2.59
N ASP A 190 -12.49 22.33 2.93
CA ASP A 190 -12.74 23.50 2.10
C ASP A 190 -11.50 23.96 1.30
N VAL A 191 -10.42 23.16 1.30
CA VAL A 191 -9.23 23.46 0.51
C VAL A 191 -9.56 23.56 -0.97
N ASP A 192 -8.89 24.48 -1.66
CA ASP A 192 -8.93 24.57 -3.11
C ASP A 192 -8.50 23.24 -3.73
N ARG A 193 -9.30 22.69 -4.65
CA ARG A 193 -9.04 21.41 -5.31
C ARG A 193 -7.82 21.46 -6.23
N ASP A 194 -7.55 22.60 -6.83
CA ASP A 194 -6.32 22.79 -7.62
C ASP A 194 -5.08 22.68 -6.72
N LEU A 195 -5.13 23.23 -5.50
CA LEU A 195 -4.05 23.08 -4.54
C LEU A 195 -3.88 21.62 -4.07
N ALA A 196 -4.98 20.90 -3.90
CA ALA A 196 -4.92 19.46 -3.58
C ALA A 196 -4.27 18.65 -4.72
N ALA A 197 -4.61 18.98 -5.98
CA ALA A 197 -3.99 18.38 -7.15
C ALA A 197 -2.48 18.71 -7.25
N ASP A 198 -2.07 19.96 -7.00
CA ASP A 198 -0.67 20.38 -6.95
C ASP A 198 0.16 19.51 -5.96
N ILE A 199 -0.45 19.15 -4.82
CA ILE A 199 0.22 18.28 -3.84
C ILE A 199 0.43 16.88 -4.42
N VAL A 200 -0.56 16.33 -5.13
CA VAL A 200 -0.42 15.02 -5.79
C VAL A 200 0.65 15.06 -6.86
N ASP A 201 0.67 16.11 -7.69
CA ASP A 201 1.68 16.32 -8.73
C ASP A 201 3.09 16.42 -8.15
N LEU A 202 3.24 17.08 -6.99
CA LEU A 202 4.52 17.12 -6.29
C LEU A 202 5.02 15.73 -5.91
N PHE A 203 4.12 14.86 -5.42
CA PHE A 203 4.47 13.46 -5.13
C PHE A 203 4.77 12.68 -6.42
N GLY A 204 4.00 12.90 -7.49
CA GLY A 204 4.24 12.32 -8.81
C GLY A 204 5.62 12.68 -9.35
N ALA A 205 6.07 13.92 -9.19
CA ALA A 205 7.40 14.37 -9.58
C ALA A 205 8.52 13.70 -8.77
N ILE A 206 8.26 13.35 -7.48
CA ILE A 206 9.23 12.67 -6.62
C ILE A 206 9.37 11.18 -7.00
N ASN A 207 8.27 10.48 -7.19
CA ASN A 207 8.26 9.06 -7.51
C ASN A 207 7.05 8.65 -8.37
N PRO A 208 7.08 8.89 -9.67
CA PRO A 208 5.96 8.61 -10.56
C PRO A 208 5.56 7.12 -10.60
N ARG A 209 6.51 6.21 -10.34
CA ARG A 209 6.27 4.77 -10.38
C ARG A 209 5.42 4.25 -9.21
N SER A 210 5.35 4.99 -8.12
CA SER A 210 4.59 4.59 -6.93
C SER A 210 3.28 5.36 -6.80
N LEU A 211 2.99 6.28 -7.73
CA LEU A 211 1.79 7.09 -7.70
C LEU A 211 0.55 6.20 -7.89
N LEU A 212 -0.45 6.40 -7.03
CA LEU A 212 -1.77 5.78 -7.18
C LEU A 212 -2.58 6.60 -8.19
N ILE A 213 -2.43 6.27 -9.46
CA ILE A 213 -3.06 6.97 -10.57
C ILE A 213 -4.56 6.69 -10.56
N GLY A 214 -5.37 7.71 -10.89
CA GLY A 214 -6.83 7.60 -10.91
C GLY A 214 -7.47 7.51 -9.51
N MET A 215 -6.71 7.73 -8.45
CA MET A 215 -7.27 7.76 -7.10
C MET A 215 -8.09 9.05 -6.90
N PRO A 216 -9.36 8.96 -6.51
CA PRO A 216 -10.14 10.13 -6.15
C PRO A 216 -9.62 10.75 -4.85
N ALA A 217 -10.00 11.97 -4.56
CA ALA A 217 -9.96 12.48 -3.20
C ALA A 217 -11.09 11.86 -2.37
N PHE A 218 -10.90 11.85 -1.06
CA PHE A 218 -11.88 11.33 -0.12
C PHE A 218 -12.32 12.46 0.80
N VAL A 219 -13.60 12.74 0.79
CA VAL A 219 -14.22 13.75 1.67
C VAL A 219 -14.77 13.04 2.89
N PHE A 220 -14.20 13.34 4.05
CA PHE A 220 -14.76 12.94 5.33
C PHE A 220 -15.56 14.11 5.91
N ARG A 221 -16.87 13.92 6.05
CA ARG A 221 -17.79 14.92 6.58
C ARG A 221 -18.87 14.25 7.41
N ASP A 222 -19.15 14.81 8.60
CA ASP A 222 -20.16 14.28 9.52
C ASP A 222 -20.00 12.77 9.80
N GLY A 223 -18.77 12.27 9.85
CA GLY A 223 -18.49 10.85 10.10
C GLY A 223 -18.64 9.95 8.87
N VAL A 224 -18.93 10.49 7.70
CA VAL A 224 -19.11 9.75 6.45
C VAL A 224 -17.95 10.04 5.50
N LEU A 225 -17.42 8.99 4.88
CA LEU A 225 -16.40 9.08 3.85
C LEU A 225 -17.06 8.92 2.47
N THR A 226 -16.83 9.88 1.58
CA THR A 226 -17.27 9.86 0.18
C THR A 226 -16.10 10.13 -0.74
N THR A 227 -16.23 9.86 -2.03
CA THR A 227 -15.21 10.13 -3.04
C THR A 227 -15.55 11.37 -3.85
N GLU A 228 -14.53 12.07 -4.31
CA GLU A 228 -14.63 13.25 -5.18
C GLU A 228 -13.45 13.25 -6.15
N ASP A 229 -13.72 13.50 -7.43
CA ASP A 229 -12.64 13.59 -8.43
C ASP A 229 -11.83 14.88 -8.21
N LEU A 230 -10.50 14.76 -8.26
CA LEU A 230 -9.61 15.92 -8.28
C LEU A 230 -9.41 16.40 -9.72
N PRO A 231 -9.46 17.72 -9.96
CA PRO A 231 -9.10 18.27 -11.26
C PRO A 231 -7.63 17.99 -11.57
N GLY A 232 -7.32 17.66 -12.84
CA GLY A 232 -5.94 17.61 -13.29
C GLY A 232 -5.13 16.37 -12.89
N PHE A 233 -5.74 15.29 -12.42
CA PHE A 233 -5.04 14.02 -12.38
C PHE A 233 -4.53 13.71 -13.80
N PRO A 234 -3.22 13.60 -14.01
CA PRO A 234 -2.70 13.41 -15.34
C PRO A 234 -3.26 12.11 -15.90
N ASP A 235 -4.03 12.20 -16.99
CA ASP A 235 -4.15 11.10 -17.91
C ASP A 235 -2.72 10.74 -18.32
N LEU A 236 -2.26 9.57 -17.95
CA LEU A 236 -0.94 9.13 -18.45
C LEU A 236 -0.99 9.18 -19.98
N PRO A 237 0.07 9.72 -20.62
CA PRO A 237 0.12 9.77 -22.07
C PRO A 237 -0.10 8.36 -22.61
N ALA A 238 -1.16 8.19 -23.39
CA ALA A 238 -1.47 6.95 -24.07
C ALA A 238 -0.26 6.58 -24.95
N GLY A 239 0.43 5.50 -24.63
CA GLY A 239 1.49 4.95 -25.46
C GLY A 239 2.87 4.76 -24.83
N GLU A 240 3.17 5.32 -23.65
CA GLU A 240 4.42 5.01 -22.94
C GLU A 240 4.27 3.88 -21.91
N GLU A 241 3.22 3.12 -22.05
CA GLU A 241 2.59 2.33 -21.01
C GLU A 241 3.27 1.01 -20.71
N GLU A 242 3.94 0.39 -21.67
CA GLU A 242 4.44 -0.98 -21.51
C GLU A 242 5.94 -1.10 -21.22
N GLU A 243 6.78 -0.13 -21.61
CA GLU A 243 8.24 -0.29 -21.45
C GLU A 243 8.83 0.30 -20.16
N ALA A 244 8.12 1.18 -19.45
CA ALA A 244 8.67 1.89 -18.29
C ALA A 244 8.60 1.08 -16.98
N TYR A 245 7.76 0.07 -16.90
CA TYR A 245 7.48 -0.66 -15.66
C TYR A 245 8.37 -1.88 -15.38
N PHE A 246 9.17 -2.34 -16.34
CA PHE A 246 9.86 -3.64 -16.29
C PHE A 246 11.39 -3.60 -16.28
N ARG A 247 12.01 -2.56 -15.75
CA ARG A 247 13.47 -2.60 -15.55
C ARG A 247 13.83 -2.39 -14.08
N PHE A 248 13.71 -3.45 -13.28
CA PHE A 248 14.54 -3.62 -12.12
C PHE A 248 15.86 -4.27 -12.58
N GLN A 249 16.92 -3.48 -12.58
CA GLN A 249 18.29 -3.98 -12.55
C GLN A 249 18.77 -4.00 -11.11
#